data_7943a98d976f3757193959b7535df913
#
_entry.id   7943a98d976f3757193959b7535df913
#
_cell.length_a   1.000
_cell.length_b   1.000
_cell.length_c   1.000
_cell.angle_alpha   90.00
_cell.angle_beta   90.00
_cell.angle_gamma   90.00
#
_symmetry.space_group_name_H-M   'P 1'
#
loop_
_entity.id
_entity.type
_entity.pdbx_description
1 polymer ?
#
loop_
_entity_poly.entity_id
_entity_poly.type
_entity_poly.pdbx_seq_one_letter_code
_entity_poly.pdbx_strand_id
1 'polypeptide(L)'
;MKAGVSTASMYPLHAEDAFRELAELGVTTAELFANSTSEAREPVTGLIRDTVREHGMEIVSFHPFSSPMESVFLFSDYDRRIEEMLELYREFFGTMQLLGTKIFVLHGAILSSNCTPEHYVRQFRLLAETAEQSGVTVAQENVSYCLSGKLDFLKMMKRELGGYARFVLDLKQCRRSREDIFAAVRELGDSIVHLHISDADADHDCLPVGHGCFDFRRLIQEMDALGYNGAYMVELYRRNYDEYYRLKESVDRLLEISDGL
;
A
#
# COMPACT_ATOMS: atom_id res chain seq x y z
N MET A 1 1.21 13.94 12.34
CA MET A 1 0.79 12.88 11.39
C MET A 1 1.64 12.96 10.10
N LYS A 2 1.85 11.86 9.38
CA LYS A 2 2.50 11.82 8.07
C LYS A 2 1.45 11.46 7.01
N ALA A 3 1.30 12.29 5.97
CA ALA A 3 0.37 12.04 4.86
C ALA A 3 1.08 12.24 3.51
N GLY A 4 0.68 11.49 2.50
CA GLY A 4 1.32 11.50 1.19
C GLY A 4 0.42 10.98 0.08
N VAL A 5 1.00 10.73 -1.10
CA VAL A 5 0.28 10.30 -2.29
C VAL A 5 0.95 9.08 -2.92
N SER A 6 0.16 8.06 -3.27
CA SER A 6 0.59 6.94 -4.10
C SER A 6 0.65 7.37 -5.58
N THR A 7 1.76 7.10 -6.26
CA THR A 7 1.89 7.35 -7.71
C THR A 7 0.90 6.54 -8.55
N ALA A 8 0.29 5.47 -7.99
CA ALA A 8 -0.85 4.77 -8.59
C ALA A 8 -1.99 5.71 -8.97
N SER A 9 -2.17 6.81 -8.19
CA SER A 9 -3.22 7.80 -8.43
C SER A 9 -3.03 8.55 -9.75
N MET A 10 -1.82 8.57 -10.30
CA MET A 10 -1.45 9.35 -11.49
C MET A 10 -1.34 8.50 -12.76
N TYR A 11 -1.63 7.19 -12.67
CA TYR A 11 -1.64 6.32 -13.85
C TYR A 11 -2.48 6.93 -14.99
N PRO A 12 -2.00 6.97 -16.28
CA PRO A 12 -0.86 6.23 -16.82
C PRO A 12 0.47 7.03 -16.91
N LEU A 13 0.70 8.05 -16.05
CA LEU A 13 1.99 8.70 -16.00
C LEU A 13 3.08 7.68 -15.62
N HIS A 14 4.29 7.81 -16.21
CA HIS A 14 5.45 7.06 -15.77
C HIS A 14 5.81 7.44 -14.32
N ALA A 15 6.40 6.52 -13.58
CA ALA A 15 6.67 6.74 -12.17
C ALA A 15 7.58 7.96 -11.91
N GLU A 16 8.64 8.16 -12.72
CA GLU A 16 9.53 9.30 -12.62
C GLU A 16 8.84 10.63 -12.93
N ASP A 17 7.87 10.64 -13.86
CA ASP A 17 7.07 11.84 -14.17
C ASP A 17 6.07 12.12 -13.04
N ALA A 18 5.46 11.07 -12.47
CA ALA A 18 4.57 11.19 -11.32
C ALA A 18 5.31 11.78 -10.10
N PHE A 19 6.55 11.35 -9.83
CA PHE A 19 7.36 11.94 -8.76
C PHE A 19 7.68 13.42 -8.98
N ARG A 20 7.98 13.84 -10.22
CA ARG A 20 8.20 15.26 -10.56
C ARG A 20 6.93 16.08 -10.32
N GLU A 21 5.80 15.60 -10.78
CA GLU A 21 4.50 16.26 -10.58
C GLU A 21 4.16 16.38 -9.09
N LEU A 22 4.36 15.31 -8.30
CA LEU A 22 4.16 15.37 -6.85
C LEU A 22 5.07 16.38 -6.16
N ALA A 23 6.32 16.47 -6.60
CA ALA A 23 7.27 17.46 -6.10
C ALA A 23 6.84 18.90 -6.43
N GLU A 24 6.38 19.16 -7.65
CA GLU A 24 5.85 20.46 -8.07
C GLU A 24 4.60 20.87 -7.29
N LEU A 25 3.76 19.90 -6.90
CA LEU A 25 2.61 20.11 -6.03
C LEU A 25 2.99 20.34 -4.56
N GLY A 26 4.26 20.15 -4.19
CA GLY A 26 4.73 20.27 -2.81
C GLY A 26 4.36 19.09 -1.91
N VAL A 27 4.16 17.91 -2.50
CA VAL A 27 3.99 16.66 -1.75
C VAL A 27 5.36 16.14 -1.34
N THR A 28 5.58 15.88 -0.05
CA THR A 28 6.89 15.45 0.48
C THR A 28 6.96 13.97 0.86
N THR A 29 5.82 13.28 0.88
CA THR A 29 5.74 11.85 1.22
C THR A 29 5.03 11.12 0.09
N ALA A 30 5.64 10.06 -0.43
CA ALA A 30 5.06 9.32 -1.55
C ALA A 30 5.16 7.81 -1.37
N GLU A 31 4.28 7.09 -2.05
CA GLU A 31 4.42 5.68 -2.36
C GLU A 31 4.83 5.53 -3.83
N LEU A 32 5.83 4.70 -4.07
CA LEU A 32 6.17 4.28 -5.43
C LEU A 32 5.30 3.10 -5.84
N PHE A 33 4.32 3.34 -6.71
CA PHE A 33 3.65 2.27 -7.44
C PHE A 33 4.43 2.02 -8.74
N ALA A 34 5.11 0.88 -8.82
CA ALA A 34 5.83 0.48 -10.03
C ALA A 34 4.87 -0.21 -11.00
N ASN A 35 4.61 0.40 -12.16
CA ASN A 35 3.73 -0.14 -13.20
C ASN A 35 4.42 -1.19 -14.09
N SER A 36 5.74 -1.27 -14.01
CA SER A 36 6.55 -2.22 -14.79
C SER A 36 7.87 -2.54 -14.08
N THR A 37 8.54 -3.61 -14.52
CA THR A 37 9.87 -3.96 -13.99
C THR A 37 10.92 -2.89 -14.29
N SER A 38 10.79 -2.13 -15.38
CA SER A 38 11.72 -1.05 -15.73
C SER A 38 11.67 0.11 -14.74
N GLU A 39 10.51 0.36 -14.13
CA GLU A 39 10.34 1.40 -13.10
C GLU A 39 10.99 1.03 -11.76
N ALA A 40 11.31 -0.25 -11.57
CA ALA A 40 12.10 -0.74 -10.44
C ALA A 40 13.60 -0.93 -10.78
N ARG A 41 14.09 -0.39 -11.90
CA ARG A 41 15.47 -0.56 -12.36
C ARG A 41 16.07 0.77 -12.83
N GLU A 42 17.42 0.83 -12.89
CA GLU A 42 18.10 1.95 -13.56
C GLU A 42 17.76 1.95 -15.08
N PRO A 43 17.63 3.15 -15.72
CA PRO A 43 17.91 4.47 -15.13
C PRO A 43 16.72 5.10 -14.38
N VAL A 44 15.52 4.50 -14.36
CA VAL A 44 14.30 5.11 -13.82
C VAL A 44 14.41 5.34 -12.32
N THR A 45 14.93 4.37 -11.58
CA THR A 45 15.14 4.52 -10.12
C THR A 45 16.12 5.64 -9.77
N GLY A 46 17.11 5.88 -10.64
CA GLY A 46 18.02 7.02 -10.53
C GLY A 46 17.31 8.35 -10.68
N LEU A 47 16.44 8.49 -11.68
CA LEU A 47 15.62 9.69 -11.89
C LEU A 47 14.70 9.98 -10.71
N ILE A 48 14.02 8.95 -10.20
CA ILE A 48 13.16 9.07 -9.01
C ILE A 48 13.98 9.51 -7.79
N ARG A 49 15.11 8.85 -7.53
CA ARG A 49 15.99 9.18 -6.40
C ARG A 49 16.51 10.61 -6.47
N ASP A 50 16.86 11.10 -7.66
CA ASP A 50 17.35 12.47 -7.84
C ASP A 50 16.24 13.48 -7.54
N THR A 51 15.01 13.27 -8.05
CA THR A 51 13.84 14.09 -7.72
C THR A 51 13.55 14.10 -6.21
N VAL A 52 13.52 12.91 -5.59
CA VAL A 52 13.28 12.75 -4.15
C VAL A 52 14.30 13.54 -3.33
N ARG A 53 15.59 13.45 -3.68
CA ARG A 53 16.68 14.17 -3.00
C ARG A 53 16.59 15.67 -3.22
N GLU A 54 16.32 16.12 -4.44
CA GLU A 54 16.27 17.55 -4.81
C GLU A 54 15.13 18.26 -4.08
N HIS A 55 13.98 17.61 -3.92
CA HIS A 55 12.79 18.19 -3.30
C HIS A 55 12.58 17.79 -1.83
N GLY A 56 13.52 17.06 -1.22
CA GLY A 56 13.41 16.65 0.18
C GLY A 56 12.22 15.71 0.46
N MET A 57 11.85 14.90 -0.53
CA MET A 57 10.78 13.93 -0.40
C MET A 57 11.27 12.64 0.28
N GLU A 58 10.31 11.80 0.70
CA GLU A 58 10.57 10.42 1.14
C GLU A 58 9.63 9.44 0.42
N ILE A 59 10.13 8.23 0.16
CA ILE A 59 9.34 7.11 -0.35
C ILE A 59 9.12 6.15 0.79
N VAL A 60 7.88 6.06 1.30
CA VAL A 60 7.56 5.26 2.51
C VAL A 60 7.23 3.81 2.19
N SER A 61 6.70 3.54 0.99
CA SER A 61 6.26 2.23 0.54
C SER A 61 6.53 2.01 -0.94
N PHE A 62 6.63 0.75 -1.32
CA PHE A 62 6.76 0.26 -2.68
C PHE A 62 5.61 -0.68 -2.98
N HIS A 63 4.84 -0.37 -4.01
CA HIS A 63 3.69 -1.15 -4.44
C HIS A 63 3.94 -1.68 -5.86
N PRO A 64 4.18 -2.99 -6.06
CA PRO A 64 4.49 -3.51 -7.37
C PRO A 64 3.24 -3.76 -8.21
N PHE A 65 3.39 -3.69 -9.53
CA PHE A 65 2.34 -4.08 -10.50
C PHE A 65 2.03 -5.59 -10.49
N SER A 66 2.78 -6.38 -9.75
CA SER A 66 2.81 -7.84 -9.85
C SER A 66 1.56 -8.55 -9.29
N SER A 67 0.60 -7.82 -8.75
CA SER A 67 -0.59 -8.40 -8.11
C SER A 67 -1.35 -9.45 -8.97
N PRO A 68 -1.50 -9.31 -10.30
CA PRO A 68 -2.12 -10.36 -11.12
C PRO A 68 -1.31 -11.65 -11.18
N MET A 69 0.00 -11.57 -10.96
CA MET A 69 0.93 -12.72 -11.00
C MET A 69 0.98 -13.46 -9.67
N GLU A 70 0.66 -12.81 -8.55
CA GLU A 70 0.83 -13.36 -7.20
C GLU A 70 0.09 -14.68 -7.02
N SER A 71 -1.17 -14.76 -7.47
CA SER A 71 -1.97 -15.99 -7.39
C SER A 71 -1.39 -17.14 -8.20
N VAL A 72 -0.74 -16.85 -9.34
CA VAL A 72 -0.26 -17.85 -10.30
C VAL A 72 1.16 -18.27 -10.01
N PHE A 73 1.96 -17.39 -9.40
CA PHE A 73 3.38 -17.62 -9.11
C PHE A 73 3.62 -17.84 -7.61
N LEU A 74 3.47 -16.79 -6.78
CA LEU A 74 3.83 -16.86 -5.35
C LEU A 74 2.94 -17.85 -4.58
N PHE A 75 1.63 -17.85 -4.85
CA PHE A 75 0.65 -18.71 -4.17
C PHE A 75 0.32 -19.98 -4.97
N SER A 76 1.18 -20.38 -5.89
CA SER A 76 1.10 -21.61 -6.68
C SER A 76 1.57 -22.82 -5.87
N ASP A 77 1.12 -24.02 -6.25
CA ASP A 77 1.68 -25.29 -5.80
C ASP A 77 2.91 -25.73 -6.64
N TYR A 78 3.44 -24.85 -7.52
CA TYR A 78 4.54 -25.16 -8.42
C TYR A 78 5.83 -24.43 -7.99
N ASP A 79 6.75 -25.13 -7.38
CA ASP A 79 7.94 -24.57 -6.72
C ASP A 79 8.76 -23.61 -7.60
N ARG A 80 8.95 -23.93 -8.88
CA ARG A 80 9.73 -23.07 -9.78
C ARG A 80 9.09 -21.69 -9.99
N ARG A 81 7.74 -21.62 -10.03
CA ARG A 81 7.04 -20.33 -10.12
C ARG A 81 7.22 -19.50 -8.87
N ILE A 82 7.17 -20.16 -7.71
CA ILE A 82 7.41 -19.50 -6.43
C ILE A 82 8.82 -18.92 -6.42
N GLU A 83 9.82 -19.71 -6.84
CA GLU A 83 11.21 -19.28 -6.86
C GLU A 83 11.45 -18.11 -7.83
N GLU A 84 10.92 -18.17 -9.06
CA GLU A 84 10.99 -17.08 -10.04
C GLU A 84 10.34 -15.78 -9.51
N MET A 85 9.22 -15.89 -8.76
CA MET A 85 8.58 -14.73 -8.15
C MET A 85 9.42 -14.13 -7.03
N LEU A 86 10.05 -14.98 -6.21
CA LEU A 86 10.95 -14.51 -5.16
C LEU A 86 12.22 -13.88 -5.73
N GLU A 87 12.74 -14.37 -6.86
CA GLU A 87 13.85 -13.73 -7.57
C GLU A 87 13.48 -12.30 -8.02
N LEU A 88 12.32 -12.14 -8.66
CA LEU A 88 11.81 -10.82 -9.03
C LEU A 88 11.66 -9.90 -7.80
N TYR A 89 11.14 -10.43 -6.71
CA TYR A 89 10.95 -9.64 -5.50
C TYR A 89 12.27 -9.28 -4.81
N ARG A 90 13.30 -10.13 -4.87
CA ARG A 90 14.66 -9.77 -4.42
C ARG A 90 15.22 -8.58 -5.20
N GLU A 91 14.96 -8.48 -6.51
CA GLU A 91 15.33 -7.29 -7.30
C GLU A 91 14.60 -6.05 -6.77
N PHE A 92 13.29 -6.14 -6.51
CA PHE A 92 12.52 -5.03 -5.94
C PHE A 92 13.03 -4.65 -4.54
N PHE A 93 13.35 -5.60 -3.68
CA PHE A 93 13.92 -5.32 -2.36
C PHE A 93 15.28 -4.62 -2.45
N GLY A 94 16.12 -4.98 -3.42
CA GLY A 94 17.36 -4.26 -3.72
C GLY A 94 17.10 -2.81 -4.13
N THR A 95 16.10 -2.57 -4.97
CA THR A 95 15.67 -1.22 -5.35
C THR A 95 15.15 -0.43 -4.15
N MET A 96 14.33 -1.06 -3.30
CA MET A 96 13.81 -0.43 -2.09
C MET A 96 14.92 0.01 -1.15
N GLN A 97 15.99 -0.78 -1.01
CA GLN A 97 17.18 -0.40 -0.24
C GLN A 97 17.85 0.87 -0.81
N LEU A 98 18.00 0.94 -2.14
CA LEU A 98 18.58 2.11 -2.83
C LEU A 98 17.73 3.38 -2.67
N LEU A 99 16.41 3.23 -2.60
CA LEU A 99 15.44 4.31 -2.40
C LEU A 99 15.17 4.64 -0.92
N GLY A 100 15.69 3.84 0.02
CA GLY A 100 15.44 4.00 1.45
C GLY A 100 14.04 3.58 1.92
N THR A 101 13.30 2.86 1.08
CA THR A 101 11.92 2.41 1.29
C THR A 101 11.89 1.09 2.05
N LYS A 102 10.94 0.90 2.97
CA LYS A 102 10.92 -0.28 3.85
C LYS A 102 9.65 -1.11 3.80
N ILE A 103 8.53 -0.58 3.30
CA ILE A 103 7.25 -1.28 3.25
C ILE A 103 6.99 -1.74 1.82
N PHE A 104 6.84 -3.06 1.63
CA PHE A 104 6.43 -3.68 0.38
C PHE A 104 4.97 -4.08 0.46
N VAL A 105 4.12 -3.55 -0.43
CA VAL A 105 2.68 -3.81 -0.45
C VAL A 105 2.40 -5.07 -1.25
N LEU A 106 1.65 -6.01 -0.68
CA LEU A 106 1.26 -7.27 -1.32
C LEU A 106 -0.27 -7.38 -1.41
N HIS A 107 -0.80 -7.67 -2.60
CA HIS A 107 -2.23 -7.93 -2.81
C HIS A 107 -2.64 -9.35 -2.43
N GLY A 108 -1.85 -10.36 -2.85
CA GLY A 108 -2.05 -11.76 -2.51
C GLY A 108 -2.90 -12.57 -3.49
N ALA A 109 -3.33 -13.76 -3.06
CA ALA A 109 -4.09 -14.67 -3.88
C ALA A 109 -5.54 -14.24 -4.04
N ILE A 110 -6.05 -14.28 -5.29
CA ILE A 110 -7.45 -13.97 -5.61
C ILE A 110 -8.40 -15.05 -5.05
N LEU A 111 -9.64 -14.66 -4.74
CA LEU A 111 -10.69 -15.54 -4.18
C LEU A 111 -10.99 -16.77 -5.05
N SER A 112 -10.82 -16.66 -6.36
CA SER A 112 -11.06 -17.78 -7.30
C SER A 112 -9.86 -18.72 -7.44
N SER A 113 -8.74 -18.47 -6.75
CA SER A 113 -7.60 -19.38 -6.74
C SER A 113 -7.86 -20.62 -5.88
N ASN A 114 -7.08 -21.68 -6.12
CA ASN A 114 -7.11 -22.89 -5.28
C ASN A 114 -6.22 -22.77 -4.03
N CYS A 115 -5.73 -21.57 -3.70
CA CYS A 115 -4.85 -21.36 -2.58
C CYS A 115 -5.60 -21.56 -1.25
N THR A 116 -5.16 -22.56 -0.45
CA THR A 116 -5.71 -22.73 0.90
C THR A 116 -5.12 -21.72 1.87
N PRO A 117 -5.83 -21.38 2.98
CA PRO A 117 -5.31 -20.48 4.00
C PRO A 117 -3.94 -20.91 4.56
N GLU A 118 -3.73 -22.20 4.77
CA GLU A 118 -2.48 -22.75 5.29
C GLU A 118 -1.34 -22.61 4.28
N HIS A 119 -1.64 -22.83 2.98
CA HIS A 119 -0.65 -22.61 1.91
C HIS A 119 -0.29 -21.13 1.82
N TYR A 120 -1.31 -20.26 1.86
CA TYR A 120 -1.11 -18.80 1.86
C TYR A 120 -0.17 -18.34 2.96
N VAL A 121 -0.41 -18.75 4.20
CA VAL A 121 0.41 -18.40 5.35
C VAL A 121 1.87 -18.86 5.17
N ARG A 122 2.07 -20.06 4.66
CA ARG A 122 3.44 -20.57 4.39
C ARG A 122 4.15 -19.71 3.34
N GLN A 123 3.48 -19.39 2.23
CA GLN A 123 4.09 -18.59 1.16
C GLN A 123 4.33 -17.14 1.60
N PHE A 124 3.39 -16.55 2.32
CA PHE A 124 3.58 -15.21 2.89
C PHE A 124 4.77 -15.17 3.85
N ARG A 125 4.91 -16.16 4.72
CA ARG A 125 6.06 -16.28 5.64
C ARG A 125 7.37 -16.38 4.86
N LEU A 126 7.45 -17.24 3.85
CA LEU A 126 8.64 -17.39 3.00
C LEU A 126 9.03 -16.06 2.34
N LEU A 127 8.05 -15.30 1.82
CA LEU A 127 8.28 -13.99 1.26
C LEU A 127 8.75 -12.99 2.32
N ALA A 128 8.11 -12.97 3.50
CA ALA A 128 8.47 -12.06 4.59
C ALA A 128 9.90 -12.32 5.11
N GLU A 129 10.28 -13.58 5.28
CA GLU A 129 11.64 -13.98 5.65
C GLU A 129 12.67 -13.60 4.57
N THR A 130 12.29 -13.70 3.29
CA THR A 130 13.14 -13.27 2.17
C THR A 130 13.33 -11.74 2.18
N ALA A 131 12.28 -10.98 2.43
CA ALA A 131 12.30 -9.52 2.48
C ALA A 131 13.10 -8.99 3.68
N GLU A 132 12.99 -9.67 4.83
CA GLU A 132 13.72 -9.30 6.07
C GLU A 132 15.23 -9.26 5.86
N GLN A 133 15.79 -10.13 5.00
CA GLN A 133 17.23 -10.14 4.64
C GLN A 133 17.68 -8.83 3.99
N SER A 134 16.74 -8.07 3.42
CA SER A 134 16.96 -6.75 2.83
C SER A 134 16.46 -5.60 3.72
N GLY A 135 16.04 -5.87 4.94
CA GLY A 135 15.46 -4.88 5.85
C GLY A 135 14.08 -4.36 5.38
N VAL A 136 13.38 -5.14 4.55
CA VAL A 136 12.05 -4.82 3.99
C VAL A 136 10.97 -5.56 4.78
N THR A 137 9.89 -4.88 5.04
CA THR A 137 8.67 -5.41 5.66
C THR A 137 7.62 -5.65 4.59
N VAL A 138 7.18 -6.89 4.40
CA VAL A 138 6.02 -7.21 3.55
C VAL A 138 4.75 -6.90 4.33
N ALA A 139 3.87 -6.11 3.75
CA ALA A 139 2.58 -5.75 4.33
C ALA A 139 1.43 -6.19 3.41
N GLN A 140 0.53 -7.02 3.96
CA GLN A 140 -0.64 -7.52 3.26
C GLN A 140 -1.70 -6.45 3.14
N GLU A 141 -2.11 -6.10 1.93
CA GLU A 141 -3.27 -5.23 1.71
C GLU A 141 -4.58 -6.03 1.74
N ASN A 142 -5.64 -5.42 2.26
CA ASN A 142 -7.00 -6.01 2.37
C ASN A 142 -7.78 -5.94 1.05
N VAL A 143 -7.24 -6.48 -0.03
CA VAL A 143 -7.80 -6.36 -1.38
C VAL A 143 -9.10 -7.15 -1.55
N SER A 144 -10.18 -6.48 -1.95
CA SER A 144 -11.55 -7.01 -1.92
C SER A 144 -11.81 -8.24 -2.79
N TYR A 145 -11.05 -8.45 -3.86
CA TYR A 145 -11.13 -9.62 -4.73
C TYR A 145 -10.10 -10.72 -4.38
N CYS A 146 -9.29 -10.50 -3.34
CA CYS A 146 -8.33 -11.45 -2.79
C CYS A 146 -8.85 -12.10 -1.50
N LEU A 147 -8.20 -13.17 -1.06
CA LEU A 147 -8.47 -13.80 0.25
C LEU A 147 -8.34 -12.78 1.38
N SER A 148 -7.38 -11.86 1.27
CA SER A 148 -7.11 -10.76 2.21
C SER A 148 -8.25 -9.73 2.32
N GLY A 149 -9.22 -9.74 1.40
CA GLY A 149 -10.40 -8.86 1.48
C GLY A 149 -11.33 -9.17 2.66
N LYS A 150 -11.16 -10.31 3.36
CA LYS A 150 -11.97 -10.70 4.50
C LYS A 150 -11.24 -10.50 5.81
N LEU A 151 -11.87 -9.77 6.74
CA LEU A 151 -11.28 -9.47 8.04
C LEU A 151 -10.94 -10.75 8.83
N ASP A 152 -11.78 -11.77 8.77
CA ASP A 152 -11.49 -13.05 9.45
C ASP A 152 -10.24 -13.73 8.88
N PHE A 153 -9.96 -13.58 7.58
CA PHE A 153 -8.73 -14.07 6.97
C PHE A 153 -7.50 -13.31 7.49
N LEU A 154 -7.57 -11.98 7.58
CA LEU A 154 -6.47 -11.16 8.12
C LEU A 154 -6.23 -11.46 9.61
N LYS A 155 -7.28 -11.70 10.40
CA LYS A 155 -7.17 -12.14 11.81
C LYS A 155 -6.47 -13.50 11.91
N MET A 156 -6.81 -14.43 11.03
CA MET A 156 -6.13 -15.73 10.95
C MET A 156 -4.65 -15.53 10.58
N MET A 157 -4.33 -14.72 9.57
CA MET A 157 -2.94 -14.39 9.23
C MET A 157 -2.19 -13.80 10.42
N LYS A 158 -2.79 -12.83 11.15
CA LYS A 158 -2.19 -12.23 12.34
C LYS A 158 -1.82 -13.28 13.39
N ARG A 159 -2.73 -14.21 13.67
CA ARG A 159 -2.49 -15.29 14.63
C ARG A 159 -1.39 -16.25 14.19
N GLU A 160 -1.41 -16.70 12.93
CA GLU A 160 -0.51 -17.73 12.42
C GLU A 160 0.91 -17.20 12.10
N LEU A 161 1.02 -15.94 11.68
CA LEU A 161 2.30 -15.31 11.29
C LEU A 161 3.00 -14.61 12.46
N GLY A 162 2.25 -14.21 13.49
CA GLY A 162 2.82 -13.51 14.64
C GLY A 162 3.56 -12.23 14.24
N GLY A 163 4.85 -12.12 14.55
CA GLY A 163 5.68 -10.95 14.25
C GLY A 163 5.82 -10.61 12.76
N TYR A 164 5.58 -11.55 11.86
CA TYR A 164 5.58 -11.31 10.42
C TYR A 164 4.27 -10.74 9.87
N ALA A 165 3.19 -10.78 10.66
CA ALA A 165 1.91 -10.20 10.23
C ALA A 165 1.98 -8.68 10.22
N ARG A 166 2.04 -8.09 9.03
CA ARG A 166 1.95 -6.65 8.81
C ARG A 166 0.92 -6.37 7.74
N PHE A 167 0.16 -5.29 7.92
CA PHE A 167 -0.99 -5.00 7.07
C PHE A 167 -0.93 -3.57 6.53
N VAL A 168 -1.36 -3.45 5.27
CA VAL A 168 -1.83 -2.20 4.67
C VAL A 168 -3.35 -2.22 4.78
N LEU A 169 -3.94 -1.20 5.38
CA LEU A 169 -5.38 -1.09 5.47
C LEU A 169 -5.87 -0.04 4.48
N ASP A 170 -6.55 -0.49 3.43
CA ASP A 170 -7.16 0.35 2.39
C ASP A 170 -8.66 0.52 2.66
N LEU A 171 -9.09 1.79 2.78
CA LEU A 171 -10.47 2.16 3.07
C LEU A 171 -11.42 1.75 1.95
N LYS A 172 -11.03 1.97 0.70
CA LYS A 172 -11.77 1.60 -0.51
C LYS A 172 -12.02 0.09 -0.56
N GLN A 173 -10.99 -0.69 -0.24
CA GLN A 173 -11.08 -2.15 -0.25
C GLN A 173 -11.97 -2.68 0.90
N CYS A 174 -11.90 -2.10 2.11
CA CYS A 174 -12.82 -2.42 3.19
C CYS A 174 -14.28 -2.23 2.78
N ARG A 175 -14.58 -1.06 2.19
CA ARG A 175 -15.94 -0.76 1.70
C ARG A 175 -16.42 -1.78 0.66
N ARG A 176 -15.59 -2.11 -0.33
CA ARG A 176 -15.90 -3.08 -1.38
C ARG A 176 -16.12 -4.50 -0.86
N SER A 177 -15.35 -4.88 0.16
CA SER A 177 -15.49 -6.17 0.86
C SER A 177 -16.68 -6.20 1.82
N ARG A 178 -17.32 -5.04 2.08
CA ARG A 178 -18.35 -4.83 3.10
C ARG A 178 -17.85 -5.16 4.51
N GLU A 179 -16.58 -4.86 4.77
CA GLU A 179 -15.97 -4.98 6.08
C GLU A 179 -15.99 -3.62 6.80
N ASP A 180 -16.15 -3.64 8.13
CA ASP A 180 -16.10 -2.43 8.95
C ASP A 180 -14.63 -2.03 9.18
N ILE A 181 -14.25 -0.85 8.67
CA ILE A 181 -12.90 -0.31 8.80
C ILE A 181 -12.45 -0.17 10.27
N PHE A 182 -13.34 0.28 11.15
CA PHE A 182 -13.03 0.46 12.57
C PHE A 182 -12.91 -0.89 13.31
N ALA A 183 -13.67 -1.91 12.88
CA ALA A 183 -13.45 -3.28 13.34
C ALA A 183 -12.07 -3.79 12.89
N ALA A 184 -11.69 -3.54 11.63
CA ALA A 184 -10.37 -3.91 11.12
C ALA A 184 -9.24 -3.21 11.90
N VAL A 185 -9.37 -1.91 12.17
CA VAL A 185 -8.41 -1.15 13.01
C VAL A 185 -8.24 -1.80 14.37
N ARG A 186 -9.33 -2.12 15.06
CA ARG A 186 -9.27 -2.73 16.41
C ARG A 186 -8.67 -4.14 16.40
N GLU A 187 -9.03 -4.96 15.41
CA GLU A 187 -8.60 -6.37 15.33
C GLU A 187 -7.15 -6.51 14.88
N LEU A 188 -6.73 -5.69 13.91
CA LEU A 188 -5.37 -5.74 13.38
C LEU A 188 -4.39 -4.93 14.25
N GLY A 189 -4.84 -3.82 14.84
CA GLY A 189 -4.12 -3.05 15.85
C GLY A 189 -2.72 -2.63 15.38
N ASP A 190 -1.71 -2.88 16.19
CA ASP A 190 -0.29 -2.56 15.96
C ASP A 190 0.36 -3.28 14.77
N SER A 191 -0.33 -4.24 14.17
CA SER A 191 0.12 -4.89 12.94
C SER A 191 -0.16 -4.06 11.68
N ILE A 192 -0.96 -2.98 11.77
CA ILE A 192 -1.16 -2.03 10.68
C ILE A 192 0.08 -1.14 10.58
N VAL A 193 0.76 -1.16 9.44
CA VAL A 193 1.99 -0.39 9.20
C VAL A 193 1.83 0.66 8.11
N HIS A 194 0.74 0.62 7.34
CA HIS A 194 0.46 1.53 6.25
C HIS A 194 -1.03 1.68 6.02
N LEU A 195 -1.47 2.82 5.51
CA LEU A 195 -2.87 3.10 5.19
C LEU A 195 -3.00 3.63 3.77
N HIS A 196 -3.94 3.07 2.99
CA HIS A 196 -4.40 3.67 1.74
C HIS A 196 -5.72 4.41 1.98
N ILE A 197 -5.70 5.70 1.68
CA ILE A 197 -6.75 6.65 2.02
C ILE A 197 -7.50 7.09 0.77
N SER A 198 -8.80 6.99 0.84
CA SER A 198 -9.74 7.63 -0.08
C SER A 198 -11.04 7.92 0.67
N ASP A 199 -11.81 8.89 0.19
CA ASP A 199 -13.13 9.19 0.71
C ASP A 199 -14.22 8.39 -0.03
N ALA A 200 -15.43 8.41 0.48
CA ALA A 200 -16.59 7.76 -0.12
C ALA A 200 -17.89 8.42 0.34
N ASP A 201 -18.92 8.38 -0.50
CA ASP A 201 -20.30 8.72 -0.16
C ASP A 201 -21.23 7.50 -0.34
N ALA A 202 -22.54 7.69 -0.36
CA ALA A 202 -23.50 6.60 -0.51
C ALA A 202 -23.35 5.85 -1.85
N ASP A 203 -23.02 6.57 -2.92
CA ASP A 203 -23.04 6.10 -4.30
C ASP A 203 -21.65 5.86 -4.91
N HIS A 204 -20.61 6.52 -4.36
CA HIS A 204 -19.26 6.52 -4.93
C HIS A 204 -18.22 6.09 -3.91
N ASP A 205 -17.20 5.39 -4.36
CA ASP A 205 -15.98 5.09 -3.61
C ASP A 205 -14.76 5.79 -4.24
N CYS A 206 -13.64 5.76 -3.53
CA CYS A 206 -12.35 6.25 -4.03
C CYS A 206 -12.38 7.74 -4.44
N LEU A 207 -13.05 8.57 -3.62
CA LEU A 207 -13.14 10.03 -3.79
C LEU A 207 -11.94 10.72 -3.12
N PRO A 208 -11.58 11.94 -3.58
CA PRO A 208 -10.66 12.80 -2.83
C PRO A 208 -11.13 13.07 -1.40
N VAL A 209 -10.22 13.24 -0.47
CA VAL A 209 -10.53 13.50 0.95
C VAL A 209 -11.33 14.80 1.08
N GLY A 210 -12.47 14.73 1.77
CA GLY A 210 -13.41 15.84 1.93
C GLY A 210 -14.47 15.95 0.84
N HIS A 211 -14.47 15.03 -0.14
CA HIS A 211 -15.49 14.93 -1.19
C HIS A 211 -16.55 13.85 -0.91
N GLY A 212 -16.44 13.15 0.20
CA GLY A 212 -17.38 12.16 0.68
C GLY A 212 -17.83 12.47 2.11
N CYS A 213 -18.09 11.41 2.88
CA CYS A 213 -18.58 11.51 4.25
C CYS A 213 -17.88 10.58 5.24
N PHE A 214 -16.68 10.07 4.88
CA PHE A 214 -15.92 9.21 5.79
C PHE A 214 -15.41 9.97 7.01
N ASP A 215 -15.48 9.36 8.18
CA ASP A 215 -15.04 9.96 9.44
C ASP A 215 -13.51 9.80 9.64
N PHE A 216 -12.74 10.64 8.94
CA PHE A 216 -11.27 10.66 9.06
C PHE A 216 -10.80 11.07 10.46
N ARG A 217 -11.54 11.96 11.16
CA ARG A 217 -11.22 12.36 12.52
C ARG A 217 -11.20 11.16 13.45
N ARG A 218 -12.22 10.33 13.40
CA ARG A 218 -12.28 9.10 14.17
C ARG A 218 -11.19 8.11 13.78
N LEU A 219 -10.91 7.94 12.48
CA LEU A 219 -9.83 7.06 12.03
C LEU A 219 -8.48 7.49 12.62
N ILE A 220 -8.15 8.78 12.53
CA ILE A 220 -6.89 9.31 13.06
C ILE A 220 -6.83 9.09 14.58
N GLN A 221 -7.89 9.37 15.32
CA GLN A 221 -7.94 9.15 16.77
C GLN A 221 -7.75 7.68 17.16
N GLU A 222 -8.41 6.74 16.45
CA GLU A 222 -8.25 5.31 16.73
C GLU A 222 -6.83 4.82 16.38
N MET A 223 -6.22 5.33 15.29
CA MET A 223 -4.84 5.01 14.91
C MET A 223 -3.81 5.60 15.90
N ASP A 224 -4.00 6.84 16.34
CA ASP A 224 -3.13 7.49 17.33
C ASP A 224 -3.19 6.75 18.68
N ALA A 225 -4.37 6.27 19.08
CA ALA A 225 -4.53 5.48 20.30
C ALA A 225 -3.78 4.12 20.23
N LEU A 226 -3.52 3.60 19.04
CA LEU A 226 -2.69 2.42 18.80
C LEU A 226 -1.18 2.74 18.72
N GLY A 227 -0.80 4.02 18.78
CA GLY A 227 0.58 4.47 18.58
C GLY A 227 1.07 4.37 17.13
N TYR A 228 0.15 4.43 16.17
CA TYR A 228 0.50 4.37 14.75
C TYR A 228 1.36 5.57 14.34
N ASN A 229 2.50 5.28 13.69
CA ASN A 229 3.45 6.26 13.22
C ASN A 229 3.75 6.13 11.71
N GLY A 230 2.99 5.31 11.01
CA GLY A 230 3.07 5.15 9.55
C GLY A 230 2.43 6.31 8.77
N ALA A 231 2.35 6.16 7.46
CA ALA A 231 1.79 7.17 6.58
C ALA A 231 0.32 6.91 6.23
N TYR A 232 -0.42 8.00 6.07
CA TYR A 232 -1.76 8.04 5.49
C TYR A 232 -1.59 8.38 4.00
N MET A 233 -1.65 7.37 3.15
CA MET A 233 -1.32 7.49 1.73
C MET A 233 -2.58 7.65 0.89
N VAL A 234 -2.78 8.81 0.31
CA VAL A 234 -3.88 9.06 -0.64
C VAL A 234 -3.68 8.20 -1.87
N GLU A 235 -4.63 7.31 -2.14
CA GLU A 235 -4.64 6.44 -3.30
C GLU A 235 -6.00 6.50 -4.01
N LEU A 236 -6.04 7.17 -5.16
CA LEU A 236 -7.24 7.40 -5.96
C LEU A 236 -7.10 6.78 -7.36
N TYR A 237 -8.23 6.51 -7.99
CA TYR A 237 -8.21 6.27 -9.44
C TYR A 237 -8.19 7.59 -10.20
N ARG A 238 -7.34 7.72 -11.23
CA ARG A 238 -7.20 8.92 -12.06
C ARG A 238 -8.55 9.44 -12.58
N ARG A 239 -9.49 8.57 -12.86
CA ARG A 239 -10.84 8.92 -13.35
C ARG A 239 -11.76 9.57 -12.31
N ASN A 240 -11.37 9.52 -11.01
CA ASN A 240 -12.22 9.95 -9.91
C ASN A 240 -11.91 11.39 -9.44
N TYR A 241 -10.98 12.08 -10.10
CA TYR A 241 -10.68 13.48 -9.85
C TYR A 241 -10.28 14.19 -11.17
N ASP A 242 -10.44 15.49 -11.21
CA ASP A 242 -10.20 16.33 -12.40
C ASP A 242 -8.71 16.68 -12.58
N GLU A 243 -8.12 17.38 -11.61
CA GLU A 243 -6.77 17.93 -11.65
C GLU A 243 -5.86 17.32 -10.57
N TYR A 244 -4.56 17.21 -10.85
CA TYR A 244 -3.60 16.61 -9.92
C TYR A 244 -3.51 17.31 -8.56
N TYR A 245 -3.80 18.62 -8.50
CA TYR A 245 -3.80 19.33 -7.23
C TYR A 245 -4.81 18.77 -6.21
N ARG A 246 -5.85 18.03 -6.63
CA ARG A 246 -6.79 17.33 -5.74
C ARG A 246 -6.10 16.31 -4.83
N LEU A 247 -4.99 15.75 -5.31
CA LEU A 247 -4.16 14.85 -4.50
C LEU A 247 -3.50 15.61 -3.35
N LYS A 248 -2.93 16.78 -3.64
CA LYS A 248 -2.35 17.65 -2.61
C LYS A 248 -3.41 18.20 -1.66
N GLU A 249 -4.54 18.62 -2.18
CA GLU A 249 -5.70 19.07 -1.37
C GLU A 249 -6.16 17.96 -0.40
N SER A 250 -6.19 16.70 -0.85
CA SER A 250 -6.51 15.55 0.00
C SER A 250 -5.49 15.36 1.13
N VAL A 251 -4.20 15.53 0.85
CA VAL A 251 -3.13 15.48 1.85
C VAL A 251 -3.29 16.62 2.86
N ASP A 252 -3.49 17.85 2.39
CA ASP A 252 -3.66 19.03 3.25
C ASP A 252 -4.87 18.87 4.17
N ARG A 253 -5.98 18.36 3.64
CA ARG A 253 -7.17 18.11 4.42
C ARG A 253 -6.96 17.09 5.54
N LEU A 254 -6.21 16.01 5.28
CA LEU A 254 -5.83 15.05 6.33
C LEU A 254 -5.00 15.71 7.43
N LEU A 255 -4.03 16.55 7.05
CA LEU A 255 -3.19 17.28 8.00
C LEU A 255 -4.01 18.26 8.84
N GLU A 256 -4.90 19.04 8.21
CA GLU A 256 -5.84 19.96 8.91
C GLU A 256 -6.71 19.23 9.94
N ILE A 257 -7.25 18.04 9.57
CA ILE A 257 -8.06 17.23 10.49
C ILE A 257 -7.22 16.79 11.67
N SER A 258 -5.97 16.34 11.43
CA SER A 258 -5.05 15.92 12.48
C SER A 258 -4.65 17.05 13.42
N ASP A 259 -4.36 18.24 12.88
CA ASP A 259 -3.95 19.41 13.69
C ASP A 259 -5.11 19.96 14.54
N GLY A 260 -6.35 19.64 14.19
CA GLY A 260 -7.56 20.01 14.92
C GLY A 260 -8.02 18.97 15.97
N LEU A 261 -7.22 17.95 16.26
CA LEU A 261 -7.48 16.92 17.28
C LEU A 261 -6.80 17.24 18.60
#